data_eace02a1cd5999a23e25ae1c34b45911
#
_entry.id   eace02a1cd5999a23e25ae1c34b45911
#
_cell.length_a   1.000
_cell.length_b   1.000
_cell.length_c   1.000
_cell.angle_alpha   90.00
_cell.angle_beta   90.00
_cell.angle_gamma   90.00
#
_symmetry.space_group_name_H-M   'P 1'
#
loop_
_entity.id
_entity.type
_entity.pdbx_description
1 polymer ?
#
loop_
_entity_poly.entity_id
_entity_poly.type
_entity_poly.pdbx_seq_one_letter_code
_entity_poly.pdbx_strand_id
1 'polypeptide(L)'
;AFDGKAPTQIPEAIRLVDGLAGYKEGKGGPGETLYIIIDPRCPYCRRAYLNTREHVKAGATIKWIPTVALGRPEQGLPLAATILRSSSPDAVARVLGNHEQINTPPTDFEIKQLDNNLDFMFEAFKQNNEPNPGVPVAFFVDRRSGKARMMMGVSEQVVIEDILGKPKK
;
A
#
# COMPACT_ATOMS: atom_id res chain seq x y z
N ALA A 1 -4.63 15.64 -3.82
CA ALA A 1 -3.64 15.67 -2.74
C ALA A 1 -2.20 15.86 -3.25
N PHE A 2 -1.94 15.45 -4.48
CA PHE A 2 -0.62 15.59 -5.10
C PHE A 2 -0.50 16.80 -6.04
N ASP A 3 -1.29 17.84 -5.81
CA ASP A 3 -1.21 19.09 -6.54
C ASP A 3 -0.04 19.94 -6.03
N GLY A 4 0.66 20.61 -6.95
CA GLY A 4 1.73 21.53 -6.61
C GLY A 4 3.10 20.87 -6.48
N LYS A 5 4.02 21.54 -5.81
CA LYS A 5 5.40 21.08 -5.68
C LYS A 5 5.49 19.92 -4.67
N ALA A 6 6.42 19.00 -4.94
CA ALA A 6 6.76 17.95 -3.98
C ALA A 6 7.24 18.60 -2.67
N PRO A 7 6.87 18.03 -1.50
CA PRO A 7 7.26 18.61 -0.21
C PRO A 7 8.78 18.54 -0.01
N THR A 8 9.32 19.57 0.62
CA THR A 8 10.74 19.65 0.97
C THR A 8 11.06 18.89 2.25
N GLN A 9 10.06 18.73 3.12
CA GLN A 9 10.19 17.96 4.36
C GLN A 9 9.19 16.81 4.36
N ILE A 10 9.66 15.64 4.81
CA ILE A 10 8.83 14.45 4.87
C ILE A 10 8.37 14.24 6.31
N PRO A 11 7.06 14.19 6.58
CA PRO A 11 6.55 13.89 7.92
C PRO A 11 7.06 12.54 8.44
N GLU A 12 7.25 12.45 9.75
CA GLU A 12 7.79 11.23 10.37
C GLU A 12 6.96 9.99 10.05
N ALA A 13 5.62 10.10 10.09
CA ALA A 13 4.75 8.97 9.78
C ALA A 13 5.01 8.43 8.37
N ILE A 14 5.29 9.30 7.41
CA ILE A 14 5.61 8.91 6.05
C ILE A 14 6.99 8.27 5.97
N ARG A 15 7.97 8.76 6.72
CA ARG A 15 9.28 8.10 6.78
C ARG A 15 9.17 6.69 7.37
N LEU A 16 8.31 6.51 8.38
CA LEU A 16 8.07 5.21 8.99
C LEU A 16 7.40 4.24 7.99
N VAL A 17 6.35 4.67 7.31
CA VAL A 17 5.67 3.81 6.34
C VAL A 17 6.55 3.52 5.12
N ASP A 18 7.38 4.46 4.72
CA ASP A 18 8.34 4.26 3.63
C ASP A 18 9.37 3.18 3.97
N GLY A 19 9.72 3.05 5.24
CA GLY A 19 10.65 2.02 5.72
C GLY A 19 10.05 0.63 5.89
N LEU A 20 8.74 0.47 5.73
CA LEU A 20 8.11 -0.84 5.83
C LEU A 20 8.42 -1.69 4.60
N ALA A 21 8.44 -3.01 4.80
CA ALA A 21 8.69 -3.96 3.72
C ALA A 21 7.52 -3.98 2.74
N GLY A 22 7.82 -3.97 1.45
CA GLY A 22 6.81 -3.99 0.40
C GLY A 22 7.42 -3.86 -0.97
N TYR A 23 6.56 -3.71 -1.98
CA TYR A 23 7.00 -3.52 -3.36
C TYR A 23 6.54 -2.16 -3.89
N LYS A 24 7.49 -1.38 -4.41
CA LYS A 24 7.22 -0.04 -4.95
C LYS A 24 7.19 -0.09 -6.48
N GLU A 25 6.08 0.36 -7.07
CA GLU A 25 5.93 0.62 -8.49
C GLU A 25 6.14 2.12 -8.72
N GLY A 26 6.97 2.48 -9.68
CA GLY A 26 7.28 3.88 -10.00
C GLY A 26 8.58 4.35 -9.37
N LYS A 27 8.93 5.60 -9.61
CA LYS A 27 10.25 6.15 -9.28
C LYS A 27 10.19 7.34 -8.32
N GLY A 28 9.01 7.69 -7.81
CA GLY A 28 8.86 8.83 -6.90
C GLY A 28 9.48 8.58 -5.54
N GLY A 29 9.88 9.66 -4.88
CA GLY A 29 10.34 9.63 -3.51
C GLY A 29 9.18 9.60 -2.51
N PRO A 30 9.48 9.65 -1.19
CA PRO A 30 8.44 9.53 -0.16
C PRO A 30 7.33 10.58 -0.25
N GLY A 31 7.65 11.79 -0.68
CA GLY A 31 6.64 12.85 -0.83
C GLY A 31 5.73 12.67 -2.05
N GLU A 32 6.02 11.72 -2.91
CA GLU A 32 5.32 11.49 -4.18
C GLU A 32 4.73 10.09 -4.25
N THR A 33 4.81 9.31 -3.19
CA THR A 33 4.39 7.91 -3.16
C THR A 33 3.08 7.76 -2.43
N LEU A 34 2.16 6.99 -3.00
CA LEU A 34 0.97 6.51 -2.34
C LEU A 34 1.29 5.15 -1.72
N TYR A 35 1.29 5.08 -0.39
CA TYR A 35 1.56 3.85 0.35
C TYR A 35 0.23 3.18 0.65
N ILE A 36 0.06 1.93 0.24
CA ILE A 36 -1.20 1.19 0.47
C ILE A 36 -0.88 -0.10 1.23
N ILE A 37 -1.43 -0.21 2.44
CA ILE A 37 -1.35 -1.44 3.22
C ILE A 37 -2.50 -2.34 2.78
N ILE A 38 -2.18 -3.58 2.43
CA ILE A 38 -3.12 -4.52 1.84
C ILE A 38 -3.01 -5.89 2.50
N ASP A 39 -4.04 -6.71 2.31
CA ASP A 39 -3.96 -8.16 2.44
C ASP A 39 -4.27 -8.73 1.04
N PRO A 40 -3.39 -9.56 0.47
CA PRO A 40 -3.58 -10.05 -0.91
C PRO A 40 -4.87 -10.81 -1.15
N ARG A 41 -5.50 -11.34 -0.10
CA ARG A 41 -6.76 -12.08 -0.18
C ARG A 41 -7.98 -11.17 -0.20
N CYS A 42 -7.82 -9.90 0.14
CA CYS A 42 -8.94 -8.96 0.29
C CYS A 42 -9.45 -8.49 -1.08
N PRO A 43 -10.75 -8.68 -1.41
CA PRO A 43 -11.29 -8.22 -2.70
C PRO A 43 -11.15 -6.71 -2.91
N TYR A 44 -11.28 -5.92 -1.85
CA TYR A 44 -11.12 -4.46 -1.94
C TYR A 44 -9.66 -4.06 -2.21
N CYS A 45 -8.69 -4.82 -1.69
CA CYS A 45 -7.27 -4.59 -1.99
C CYS A 45 -6.97 -4.91 -3.45
N ARG A 46 -7.55 -5.97 -3.99
CA ARG A 46 -7.45 -6.29 -5.42
C ARG A 46 -8.07 -5.20 -6.29
N ARG A 47 -9.21 -4.66 -5.86
CA ARG A 47 -9.86 -3.54 -6.56
C ARG A 47 -8.97 -2.30 -6.56
N ALA A 48 -8.32 -1.99 -5.43
CA ALA A 48 -7.36 -0.89 -5.36
C ALA A 48 -6.23 -1.08 -6.36
N TYR A 49 -5.71 -2.30 -6.48
CA TYR A 49 -4.69 -2.61 -7.47
C TYR A 49 -5.18 -2.37 -8.89
N LEU A 50 -6.34 -2.92 -9.24
CA LEU A 50 -6.89 -2.80 -10.60
C LEU A 50 -7.21 -1.34 -10.95
N ASN A 51 -7.77 -0.58 -10.02
CA ASN A 51 -8.17 0.82 -10.23
C ASN A 51 -7.00 1.80 -10.27
N THR A 52 -5.79 1.36 -9.94
CA THR A 52 -4.59 2.20 -10.00
C THR A 52 -3.72 1.94 -11.23
N ARG A 53 -4.07 0.96 -12.07
CA ARG A 53 -3.20 0.57 -13.20
C ARG A 53 -2.93 1.72 -14.17
N GLU A 54 -3.96 2.47 -14.53
CA GLU A 54 -3.79 3.61 -15.44
C GLU A 54 -2.96 4.73 -14.81
N HIS A 55 -3.09 4.93 -13.49
CA HIS A 55 -2.28 5.92 -12.78
C HIS A 55 -0.80 5.56 -12.78
N VAL A 56 -0.48 4.27 -12.55
CA VAL A 56 0.90 3.79 -12.57
C VAL A 56 1.49 3.93 -13.98
N LYS A 57 0.71 3.59 -15.03
CA LYS A 57 1.14 3.79 -16.41
C LYS A 57 1.43 5.26 -16.71
N ALA A 58 0.69 6.17 -16.08
CA ALA A 58 0.86 7.62 -16.25
C ALA A 58 1.98 8.20 -15.38
N GLY A 59 2.70 7.38 -14.63
CA GLY A 59 3.88 7.80 -13.84
C GLY A 59 3.67 7.87 -12.33
N ALA A 60 2.50 7.52 -11.81
CA ALA A 60 2.28 7.50 -10.36
C ALA A 60 3.14 6.43 -9.68
N THR A 61 3.54 6.72 -8.45
CA THR A 61 4.31 5.79 -7.62
C THR A 61 3.43 5.25 -6.51
N ILE A 62 3.33 3.93 -6.41
CA ILE A 62 2.57 3.24 -5.38
C ILE A 62 3.46 2.19 -4.73
N LYS A 63 3.48 2.18 -3.40
CA LYS A 63 4.14 1.11 -2.64
C LYS A 63 3.09 0.23 -2.02
N TRP A 64 3.12 -1.06 -2.38
CA TRP A 64 2.23 -2.08 -1.85
C TRP A 64 2.87 -2.71 -0.63
N ILE A 65 2.22 -2.57 0.53
CA ILE A 65 2.74 -3.05 1.82
C ILE A 65 1.84 -4.19 2.28
N PRO A 66 2.31 -5.45 2.16
CA PRO A 66 1.47 -6.59 2.45
C PRO A 66 1.36 -6.86 3.95
N THR A 67 0.20 -7.38 4.34
CA THR A 67 -0.08 -7.87 5.69
C THR A 67 -0.89 -9.17 5.61
N VAL A 68 -1.11 -9.79 6.76
CA VAL A 68 -2.06 -10.87 6.93
C VAL A 68 -3.11 -10.39 7.93
N ALA A 69 -3.95 -9.44 7.48
CA ALA A 69 -4.90 -8.75 8.34
C ALA A 69 -6.24 -9.49 8.50
N LEU A 70 -6.55 -10.42 7.59
CA LEU A 70 -7.86 -11.09 7.53
C LEU A 70 -7.93 -12.40 8.32
N GLY A 71 -6.96 -12.69 9.17
CA GLY A 71 -6.89 -13.97 9.87
C GLY A 71 -6.40 -15.11 8.96
N ARG A 72 -6.44 -16.35 9.46
CA ARG A 72 -5.98 -17.54 8.74
C ARG A 72 -4.59 -17.33 8.12
N PRO A 73 -3.57 -17.13 8.95
CA PRO A 73 -2.24 -16.76 8.47
C PRO A 73 -1.63 -17.80 7.52
N GLU A 74 -1.94 -19.06 7.70
CA GLU A 74 -1.45 -20.14 6.84
C GLU A 74 -1.85 -19.98 5.37
N GLN A 75 -2.96 -19.29 5.11
CA GLN A 75 -3.42 -19.01 3.74
C GLN A 75 -2.85 -17.71 3.19
N GLY A 76 -2.66 -16.71 4.05
CA GLY A 76 -2.22 -15.37 3.64
C GLY A 76 -0.72 -15.19 3.56
N LEU A 77 0.04 -15.86 4.45
CA LEU A 77 1.49 -15.70 4.53
C LEU A 77 2.22 -15.97 3.21
N PRO A 78 1.93 -17.07 2.49
CA PRO A 78 2.63 -17.31 1.22
C PRO A 78 2.39 -16.22 0.17
N LEU A 79 1.17 -15.70 0.10
CA LEU A 79 0.81 -14.63 -0.85
C LEU A 79 1.48 -13.31 -0.49
N ALA A 80 1.42 -12.94 0.79
CA ALA A 80 2.02 -11.70 1.28
C ALA A 80 3.55 -11.73 1.12
N ALA A 81 4.18 -12.86 1.44
CA ALA A 81 5.62 -13.03 1.31
C ALA A 81 6.08 -12.94 -0.15
N THR A 82 5.24 -13.37 -1.10
CA THR A 82 5.55 -13.25 -2.53
C THR A 82 5.73 -11.79 -2.94
N ILE A 83 4.92 -10.89 -2.39
CA ILE A 83 5.08 -9.45 -2.63
C ILE A 83 6.40 -8.94 -2.04
N LEU A 84 6.76 -9.39 -0.84
CA LEU A 84 8.02 -8.98 -0.20
C LEU A 84 9.26 -9.40 -0.99
N ARG A 85 9.21 -10.54 -1.67
CA ARG A 85 10.34 -11.06 -2.47
C ARG A 85 10.45 -10.42 -3.83
N SER A 86 9.47 -9.60 -4.22
CA SER A 86 9.38 -9.08 -5.59
C SER A 86 10.59 -8.22 -5.96
N SER A 87 11.17 -8.51 -7.12
CA SER A 87 12.14 -7.65 -7.77
C SER A 87 11.57 -7.01 -9.04
N SER A 88 10.31 -7.33 -9.37
CA SER A 88 9.62 -6.82 -10.56
C SER A 88 8.12 -6.67 -10.27
N PRO A 89 7.38 -5.92 -11.10
CA PRO A 89 5.92 -5.77 -10.92
C PRO A 89 5.12 -7.06 -11.15
N ASP A 90 5.74 -8.10 -11.71
CA ASP A 90 5.06 -9.34 -12.04
C ASP A 90 4.45 -10.05 -10.83
N ALA A 91 5.14 -10.07 -9.70
CA ALA A 91 4.65 -10.75 -8.51
C ALA A 91 3.38 -10.10 -7.96
N VAL A 92 3.35 -8.77 -7.90
CA VAL A 92 2.15 -8.04 -7.45
C VAL A 92 1.00 -8.27 -8.42
N ALA A 93 1.27 -8.26 -9.73
CA ALA A 93 0.26 -8.53 -10.75
C ALA A 93 -0.31 -9.95 -10.62
N ARG A 94 0.52 -10.94 -10.34
CA ARG A 94 0.08 -12.33 -10.16
C ARG A 94 -0.82 -12.48 -8.93
N VAL A 95 -0.43 -11.88 -7.83
CA VAL A 95 -1.12 -12.03 -6.55
C VAL A 95 -2.37 -11.16 -6.47
N LEU A 96 -2.27 -9.87 -6.77
CA LEU A 96 -3.39 -8.93 -6.67
C LEU A 96 -4.22 -8.85 -7.95
N GLY A 97 -3.58 -8.94 -9.12
CA GLY A 97 -4.28 -8.86 -10.40
C GLY A 97 -4.93 -10.17 -10.79
N ASN A 98 -4.16 -11.25 -10.83
CA ASN A 98 -4.60 -12.54 -11.37
C ASN A 98 -5.11 -13.51 -10.30
N HIS A 99 -5.03 -13.17 -9.02
CA HIS A 99 -5.51 -13.99 -7.92
C HIS A 99 -4.88 -15.39 -7.92
N GLU A 100 -3.58 -15.49 -8.24
CA GLU A 100 -2.92 -16.79 -8.28
C GLU A 100 -2.75 -17.36 -6.88
N GLN A 101 -2.88 -18.69 -6.80
CA GLN A 101 -2.59 -19.43 -5.57
C GLN A 101 -1.10 -19.71 -5.50
N ILE A 102 -0.48 -19.33 -4.38
CA ILE A 102 0.96 -19.51 -4.16
C ILE A 102 1.12 -20.18 -2.79
N ASN A 103 1.85 -21.30 -2.77
CA ASN A 103 2.02 -22.10 -1.57
C ASN A 103 3.44 -22.09 -1.02
N THR A 104 4.34 -21.28 -1.58
CA THR A 104 5.73 -21.20 -1.11
C THR A 104 5.76 -20.61 0.31
N PRO A 105 6.29 -21.35 1.31
CA PRO A 105 6.28 -20.85 2.68
C PRO A 105 7.11 -19.59 2.85
N PRO A 106 6.69 -18.66 3.73
CA PRO A 106 7.51 -17.51 4.07
C PRO A 106 8.70 -17.93 4.94
N THR A 107 9.76 -17.13 4.90
CA THR A 107 10.86 -17.25 5.86
C THR A 107 10.45 -16.59 7.19
N ASP A 108 11.16 -16.91 8.27
CA ASP A 108 10.93 -16.28 9.57
C ASP A 108 11.15 -14.77 9.50
N PHE A 109 12.12 -14.32 8.71
CA PHE A 109 12.37 -12.90 8.49
C PHE A 109 11.18 -12.22 7.80
N GLU A 110 10.62 -12.86 6.79
CA GLU A 110 9.43 -12.34 6.08
C GLU A 110 8.22 -12.28 7.00
N ILE A 111 8.01 -13.28 7.84
CA ILE A 111 6.92 -13.26 8.84
C ILE A 111 7.07 -12.05 9.75
N LYS A 112 8.28 -11.77 10.22
CA LYS A 112 8.55 -10.61 11.07
C LYS A 112 8.25 -9.30 10.33
N GLN A 113 8.62 -9.20 9.07
CA GLN A 113 8.32 -8.01 8.27
C GLN A 113 6.81 -7.80 8.14
N LEU A 114 6.05 -8.88 7.90
CA LEU A 114 4.59 -8.81 7.80
C LEU A 114 3.96 -8.40 9.12
N ASP A 115 4.47 -8.91 10.24
CA ASP A 115 4.01 -8.51 11.57
C ASP A 115 4.28 -7.03 11.83
N ASN A 116 5.45 -6.53 11.45
CA ASN A 116 5.79 -5.11 11.58
C ASN A 116 4.84 -4.23 10.76
N ASN A 117 4.49 -4.68 9.56
CA ASN A 117 3.54 -3.96 8.70
C ASN A 117 2.15 -3.86 9.36
N LEU A 118 1.70 -4.97 9.94
CA LEU A 118 0.40 -5.02 10.63
C LEU A 118 0.40 -4.15 11.88
N ASP A 119 1.48 -4.20 12.66
CA ASP A 119 1.63 -3.37 13.88
C ASP A 119 1.58 -1.88 13.54
N PHE A 120 2.25 -1.47 12.46
CA PHE A 120 2.18 -0.09 11.99
C PHE A 120 0.74 0.32 11.67
N MET A 121 0.00 -0.55 10.98
CA MET A 121 -1.39 -0.28 10.64
C MET A 121 -2.25 -0.07 11.89
N PHE A 122 -2.15 -0.96 12.87
CA PHE A 122 -2.92 -0.85 14.11
C PHE A 122 -2.58 0.44 14.86
N GLU A 123 -1.30 0.78 14.95
CA GLU A 123 -0.87 2.01 15.61
C GLU A 123 -1.38 3.25 14.88
N ALA A 124 -1.36 3.25 13.56
CA ALA A 124 -1.85 4.36 12.75
C ALA A 124 -3.36 4.58 12.95
N PHE A 125 -4.14 3.50 12.99
CA PHE A 125 -5.58 3.59 13.26
C PHE A 125 -5.84 4.15 14.67
N LYS A 126 -5.09 3.68 15.65
CA LYS A 126 -5.20 4.17 17.03
C LYS A 126 -4.89 5.67 17.11
N GLN A 127 -3.80 6.13 16.49
CA GLN A 127 -3.41 7.54 16.53
C GLN A 127 -4.40 8.44 15.80
N ASN A 128 -5.12 7.92 14.82
CA ASN A 128 -6.13 8.66 14.09
C ASN A 128 -7.54 8.50 14.68
N ASN A 129 -7.67 7.85 15.83
CA ASN A 129 -8.95 7.62 16.50
C ASN A 129 -9.93 6.82 15.63
N GLU A 130 -9.42 5.92 14.79
CA GLU A 130 -10.24 5.06 13.94
C GLU A 130 -10.40 3.70 14.62
N PRO A 131 -11.63 3.35 15.05
CA PRO A 131 -11.83 2.16 15.89
C PRO A 131 -11.79 0.83 15.15
N ASN A 132 -11.88 0.85 13.82
CA ASN A 132 -12.01 -0.37 13.01
C ASN A 132 -10.86 -0.50 12.02
N PRO A 133 -9.70 -1.04 12.46
CA PRO A 133 -8.58 -1.27 11.55
C PRO A 133 -8.98 -2.19 10.40
N GLY A 134 -8.54 -1.86 9.19
CA GLY A 134 -8.86 -2.65 8.01
C GLY A 134 -8.01 -2.26 6.81
N VAL A 135 -8.08 -3.11 5.80
CA VAL A 135 -7.36 -2.94 4.54
C VAL A 135 -8.36 -2.84 3.38
N PRO A 136 -8.02 -2.14 2.29
CA PRO A 136 -6.82 -1.35 2.08
C PRO A 136 -6.86 -0.02 2.82
N VAL A 137 -5.70 0.45 3.27
CA VAL A 137 -5.57 1.78 3.86
C VAL A 137 -4.35 2.47 3.25
N ALA A 138 -4.52 3.73 2.89
CA ALA A 138 -3.48 4.50 2.20
C ALA A 138 -2.87 5.56 3.10
N PHE A 139 -1.59 5.83 2.87
CA PHE A 139 -0.83 6.89 3.54
C PHE A 139 -0.11 7.70 2.48
N PHE A 140 -0.11 9.02 2.63
CA PHE A 140 0.55 9.91 1.67
C PHE A 140 0.79 11.29 2.30
N VAL A 141 1.64 12.08 1.67
CA VAL A 141 1.82 13.49 2.05
C VAL A 141 0.83 14.32 1.23
N ASP A 142 -0.02 15.05 1.93
CA ASP A 142 -0.87 16.05 1.28
C ASP A 142 -0.01 17.28 0.99
N ARG A 143 0.21 17.60 -0.28
CA ARG A 143 1.08 18.71 -0.67
C ARG A 143 0.55 20.08 -0.30
N ARG A 144 -0.77 20.21 -0.14
CA ARG A 144 -1.38 21.47 0.25
C ARG A 144 -1.05 21.84 1.69
N SER A 145 -1.06 20.85 2.58
CA SER A 145 -0.80 21.07 4.01
C SER A 145 0.60 20.66 4.43
N GLY A 146 1.29 19.84 3.63
CA GLY A 146 2.57 19.23 3.98
C GLY A 146 2.46 18.14 5.04
N LYS A 147 1.25 17.73 5.41
CA LYS A 147 1.00 16.76 6.47
C LYS A 147 0.77 15.36 5.92
N ALA A 148 1.13 14.37 6.73
CA ALA A 148 0.78 12.99 6.47
C ALA A 148 -0.73 12.80 6.63
N ARG A 149 -1.33 12.04 5.70
CA ARG A 149 -2.75 11.68 5.78
C ARG A 149 -2.89 10.17 5.68
N MET A 150 -3.90 9.66 6.40
CA MET A 150 -4.37 8.29 6.30
C MET A 150 -5.75 8.31 5.62
N MET A 151 -5.95 7.47 4.61
CA MET A 151 -7.19 7.45 3.84
C MET A 151 -7.67 6.02 3.67
N MET A 152 -8.91 5.75 4.10
CA MET A 152 -9.62 4.52 3.77
C MET A 152 -10.39 4.71 2.46
N GLY A 153 -10.94 3.61 1.91
CA GLY A 153 -11.74 3.69 0.71
C GLY A 153 -10.96 3.77 -0.60
N VAL A 154 -9.67 3.47 -0.59
CA VAL A 154 -8.82 3.52 -1.81
C VAL A 154 -9.10 2.40 -2.80
N SER A 155 -10.08 1.56 -2.53
CA SER A 155 -10.65 0.65 -3.54
C SER A 155 -11.56 1.39 -4.52
N GLU A 156 -12.06 2.58 -4.15
CA GLU A 156 -13.00 3.34 -4.95
C GLU A 156 -12.26 4.32 -5.88
N GLN A 157 -12.64 4.32 -7.15
CA GLN A 157 -11.99 5.18 -8.16
C GLN A 157 -12.06 6.66 -7.78
N VAL A 158 -13.18 7.10 -7.21
CA VAL A 158 -13.35 8.51 -6.80
C VAL A 158 -12.33 8.91 -5.72
N VAL A 159 -12.01 8.03 -4.79
CA VAL A 159 -11.02 8.29 -3.75
C VAL A 159 -9.61 8.32 -4.35
N ILE A 160 -9.31 7.37 -5.23
CA ILE A 160 -8.02 7.32 -5.92
C ILE A 160 -7.79 8.61 -6.72
N GLU A 161 -8.80 9.08 -7.45
CA GLU A 161 -8.71 10.32 -8.22
C GLU A 161 -8.60 11.56 -7.34
N ASP A 162 -9.20 11.53 -6.14
CA ASP A 162 -9.05 12.64 -5.19
C ASP A 162 -7.59 12.75 -4.71
N ILE A 163 -6.89 11.64 -4.56
CA ILE A 163 -5.49 11.62 -4.12
C ILE A 163 -4.54 11.89 -5.29
N LEU A 164 -4.67 11.13 -6.37
CA LEU A 164 -3.72 11.11 -7.49
C LEU A 164 -4.12 12.01 -8.67
N GLY A 165 -5.36 12.48 -8.69
CA GLY A 165 -5.91 13.13 -9.87
C GLY A 165 -6.37 12.09 -10.90
N LYS A 166 -6.89 12.56 -12.04
CA LYS A 166 -7.24 11.67 -13.13
C LYS A 166 -5.98 11.23 -13.87
N PRO A 167 -5.92 9.97 -14.36
CA PRO A 167 -4.75 9.52 -15.10
C PRO A 167 -4.52 10.39 -16.33
N LYS A 168 -3.28 10.80 -16.56
CA LYS A 168 -2.90 11.53 -17.76
C LYS A 168 -2.91 10.58 -18.96
N LYS A 169 -3.52 11.01 -20.02
CA LYS A 169 -3.51 10.25 -21.28
C LYS A 169 -2.18 10.41 -22.02
#